data_d6ab7006475588fbbfa965cc67297bfa
#
_entry.id   d6ab7006475588fbbfa965cc67297bfa
#
_cell.length_a   1.000
_cell.length_b   1.000
_cell.length_c   1.000
_cell.angle_alpha   90.00
_cell.angle_beta   90.00
_cell.angle_gamma   90.00
#
_symmetry.space_group_name_H-M   'P 1'
#
loop_
_entity.id
_entity.type
_entity.pdbx_description
1 polymer ?
#
loop_
_entity_poly.entity_id
_entity_poly.type
_entity_poly.pdbx_seq_one_letter_code
_entity_poly.pdbx_strand_id
1 'polypeptide(L)'
;SYVGLPFMDVDNKENEKRKIEEAQKKLEWFIQQVKACNKGIEDLDIGRWPRINSRIIGNFFHRYLVTDRPFHVDTERCLRCGLCANACPVKNIVGGKGQTPQWNHDGTCLSCFACYHHCPTHAIEYGSRTKNKG
;
A
#
# COMPACT_ATOMS: atom_id res chain seq x y z
N SER A 1 0.79 0.89 -1.42
CA SER A 1 2.19 1.38 -1.43
C SER A 1 3.04 0.59 -2.41
N TYR A 2 3.92 1.26 -3.13
CA TYR A 2 4.84 0.62 -4.08
C TYR A 2 6.20 0.25 -3.45
N VAL A 3 6.40 0.60 -2.20
CA VAL A 3 7.69 0.45 -1.48
C VAL A 3 8.20 -1.00 -1.48
N GLY A 4 7.30 -1.96 -1.41
CA GLY A 4 7.64 -3.40 -1.40
C GLY A 4 7.80 -4.04 -2.79
N LEU A 5 7.56 -3.32 -3.89
CA LEU A 5 7.66 -3.89 -5.23
C LEU A 5 9.08 -3.71 -5.80
N PRO A 6 9.67 -4.79 -6.38
CA PRO A 6 10.89 -4.65 -7.15
C PRO A 6 10.59 -3.79 -8.38
N PHE A 7 11.51 -2.99 -8.81
CA PHE A 7 11.42 -2.11 -10.00
C PHE A 7 10.50 -0.89 -9.86
N MET A 8 9.85 -0.68 -8.72
CA MET A 8 9.11 0.54 -8.45
C MET A 8 9.79 1.31 -7.32
N ASP A 9 10.08 2.54 -7.59
CA ASP A 9 10.60 3.47 -6.59
C ASP A 9 9.59 4.59 -6.30
N VAL A 10 9.84 5.34 -5.25
CA VAL A 10 9.02 6.50 -4.91
C VAL A 10 9.27 7.59 -5.95
N ASP A 11 8.21 8.23 -6.43
CA ASP A 11 8.32 9.35 -7.36
C ASP A 11 9.21 10.46 -6.77
N ASN A 12 9.97 11.10 -7.65
CA ASN A 12 10.66 12.32 -7.27
C ASN A 12 9.64 13.46 -7.03
N LYS A 13 10.05 14.48 -6.28
CA LYS A 13 9.18 15.60 -5.89
C LYS A 13 8.52 16.32 -7.07
N GLU A 14 9.18 16.35 -8.21
CA GLU A 14 8.67 17.00 -9.42
C GLU A 14 7.53 16.17 -10.05
N ASN A 15 7.72 14.87 -10.17
CA ASN A 15 6.67 13.95 -10.64
C ASN A 15 5.48 13.91 -9.69
N GLU A 16 5.72 13.92 -8.39
CA GLU A 16 4.68 13.98 -7.37
C GLU A 16 3.82 15.24 -7.56
N LYS A 17 4.45 16.41 -7.66
CA LYS A 17 3.75 17.68 -7.86
C LYS A 17 2.91 17.66 -9.14
N ARG A 18 3.49 17.21 -10.26
CA ARG A 18 2.76 17.11 -11.53
C ARG A 18 1.55 16.18 -11.42
N LYS A 19 1.72 15.00 -10.80
CA LYS A 19 0.60 14.06 -10.59
C LYS A 19 -0.51 14.64 -9.71
N ILE A 20 -0.16 15.40 -8.68
CA ILE A 20 -1.13 16.10 -7.82
C ILE A 20 -1.91 17.16 -8.62
N GLU A 21 -1.22 17.97 -9.41
CA GLU A 21 -1.87 19.00 -10.25
C GLU A 21 -2.80 18.38 -11.30
N GLU A 22 -2.38 17.27 -11.95
CA GLU A 22 -3.22 16.53 -12.90
C GLU A 22 -4.45 15.91 -12.21
N ALA A 23 -4.26 15.35 -11.01
CA ALA A 23 -5.35 14.77 -10.22
C ALA A 23 -6.36 15.85 -9.78
N GLN A 24 -5.91 17.04 -9.39
CA GLN A 24 -6.78 18.15 -9.04
C GLN A 24 -7.66 18.58 -10.20
N LYS A 25 -7.07 18.75 -11.40
CA LYS A 25 -7.82 19.11 -12.62
C LYS A 25 -8.88 18.06 -12.98
N LYS A 26 -8.51 16.79 -12.91
CA LYS A 26 -9.46 15.68 -13.14
C LYS A 26 -10.58 15.66 -12.11
N LEU A 27 -10.26 15.92 -10.85
CA LEU A 27 -11.25 15.98 -9.77
C LEU A 27 -12.24 17.11 -9.97
N GLU A 28 -11.77 18.30 -10.32
CA GLU A 28 -12.64 19.45 -10.60
C GLU A 28 -13.60 19.16 -11.76
N TRP A 29 -13.08 18.61 -12.86
CA TRP A 29 -13.91 18.17 -13.99
C TRP A 29 -14.95 17.13 -13.55
N PHE A 30 -14.56 16.13 -12.79
CA PHE A 30 -15.46 15.08 -12.30
C PHE A 30 -16.57 15.65 -11.39
N ILE A 31 -16.22 16.57 -10.50
CA ILE A 31 -17.21 17.27 -9.64
C ILE A 31 -18.25 18.00 -10.50
N GLN A 32 -17.84 18.66 -11.57
CA GLN A 32 -18.76 19.35 -12.48
C GLN A 32 -19.70 18.35 -13.18
N GLN A 33 -19.19 17.19 -13.61
CA GLN A 33 -20.04 16.15 -14.23
C GLN A 33 -21.09 15.61 -13.23
N VAL A 34 -20.69 15.39 -11.99
CA VAL A 34 -21.61 14.94 -10.92
C VAL A 34 -22.67 16.01 -10.63
N LYS A 35 -22.27 17.27 -10.51
CA LYS A 35 -23.22 18.39 -10.28
C LYS A 35 -24.21 18.58 -11.42
N ALA A 36 -23.78 18.34 -12.66
CA ALA A 36 -24.62 18.41 -13.84
C ALA A 36 -25.52 17.16 -14.03
N CYS A 37 -25.40 16.16 -13.15
CA CYS A 37 -26.08 14.85 -13.27
C CYS A 37 -25.89 14.19 -14.64
N ASN A 38 -24.74 14.36 -15.24
CA ASN A 38 -24.42 13.73 -16.52
C ASN A 38 -24.32 12.22 -16.36
N LYS A 39 -25.00 11.49 -17.26
CA LYS A 39 -24.95 10.02 -17.31
C LYS A 39 -23.94 9.57 -18.36
N GLY A 40 -23.36 8.38 -18.14
CA GLY A 40 -22.42 7.78 -19.10
C GLY A 40 -21.05 8.47 -19.10
N ILE A 41 -20.56 8.86 -17.95
CA ILE A 41 -19.19 9.38 -17.80
C ILE A 41 -18.23 8.21 -17.94
N GLU A 42 -17.66 8.06 -19.13
CA GLU A 42 -16.66 7.02 -19.45
C GLU A 42 -15.27 7.63 -19.61
N ASP A 43 -14.73 8.26 -18.56
CA ASP A 43 -13.32 8.67 -18.51
C ASP A 43 -12.50 7.67 -17.71
N LEU A 44 -12.63 6.40 -18.07
CA LEU A 44 -11.84 5.32 -17.49
C LEU A 44 -10.58 5.12 -18.32
N ASP A 45 -9.44 5.34 -17.69
CA ASP A 45 -8.13 5.03 -18.27
C ASP A 45 -7.96 3.50 -18.34
N ILE A 46 -8.49 2.91 -19.39
CA ILE A 46 -8.39 1.47 -19.65
C ILE A 46 -6.99 1.21 -20.18
N GLY A 47 -6.05 0.83 -19.31
CA GLY A 47 -4.68 0.51 -19.69
C GLY A 47 -4.57 -0.56 -20.79
N ARG A 48 -3.37 -0.73 -21.36
CA ARG A 48 -3.11 -1.74 -22.38
C ARG A 48 -3.36 -3.15 -21.81
N TRP A 49 -4.08 -3.97 -22.53
CA TRP A 49 -4.40 -5.39 -22.21
C TRP A 49 -5.09 -5.61 -20.84
N PRO A 50 -6.23 -4.96 -20.57
CA PRO A 50 -6.87 -5.01 -19.26
C PRO A 50 -7.25 -6.43 -18.82
N ARG A 51 -7.62 -7.31 -19.75
CA ARG A 51 -7.98 -8.71 -19.46
C ARG A 51 -6.77 -9.55 -19.03
N ILE A 52 -5.61 -9.33 -19.65
CA ILE A 52 -4.36 -10.01 -19.29
C ILE A 52 -3.89 -9.52 -17.94
N ASN A 53 -3.90 -8.20 -17.73
CA ASN A 53 -3.50 -7.60 -16.47
C ASN A 53 -4.40 -8.06 -15.32
N SER A 54 -5.71 -8.12 -15.49
CA SER A 54 -6.63 -8.49 -14.42
C SER A 54 -6.63 -10.00 -14.14
N ARG A 55 -6.67 -10.85 -15.18
CA ARG A 55 -6.87 -12.29 -15.00
C ARG A 55 -5.58 -13.05 -14.79
N ILE A 56 -4.53 -12.74 -15.54
CA ILE A 56 -3.27 -13.50 -15.47
C ILE A 56 -2.34 -12.84 -14.45
N ILE A 57 -1.96 -11.58 -14.67
CA ILE A 57 -0.99 -10.89 -13.83
C ILE A 57 -1.58 -10.62 -12.44
N GLY A 58 -2.83 -10.18 -12.36
CA GLY A 58 -3.52 -9.92 -11.09
C GLY A 58 -3.66 -11.18 -10.22
N ASN A 59 -4.06 -12.30 -10.81
CA ASN A 59 -4.16 -13.57 -10.08
C ASN A 59 -2.80 -14.07 -9.62
N PHE A 60 -1.78 -13.98 -10.47
CA PHE A 60 -0.41 -14.31 -10.08
C PHE A 60 0.08 -13.43 -8.94
N PHE A 61 -0.12 -12.12 -9.06
CA PHE A 61 0.26 -11.15 -8.03
C PHE A 61 -0.43 -11.45 -6.71
N HIS A 62 -1.76 -11.64 -6.74
CA HIS A 62 -2.53 -11.95 -5.53
C HIS A 62 -2.07 -13.25 -4.88
N ARG A 63 -1.81 -14.27 -5.67
CA ARG A 63 -1.47 -15.60 -5.14
C ARG A 63 -0.04 -15.70 -4.58
N TYR A 64 0.92 -14.97 -5.16
CA TYR A 64 2.33 -15.15 -4.83
C TYR A 64 3.00 -13.92 -4.19
N LEU A 65 2.47 -12.72 -4.42
CA LEU A 65 3.09 -11.49 -3.96
C LEU A 65 2.34 -10.81 -2.81
N VAL A 66 1.04 -11.11 -2.65
CA VAL A 66 0.26 -10.63 -1.50
C VAL A 66 0.51 -11.57 -0.33
N THR A 67 1.49 -11.25 0.50
CA THR A 67 1.91 -12.08 1.64
C THR A 67 2.51 -11.24 2.75
N ASP A 68 2.44 -11.74 3.96
CA ASP A 68 3.08 -11.15 5.14
C ASP A 68 4.44 -11.78 5.49
N ARG A 69 4.83 -12.84 4.80
CA ARG A 69 6.07 -13.58 5.10
C ARG A 69 7.34 -12.74 5.16
N PRO A 70 7.55 -11.72 4.27
CA PRO A 70 8.73 -10.89 4.33
C PRO A 70 8.71 -9.84 5.44
N PHE A 71 7.56 -9.58 6.10
CA PHE A 71 7.52 -8.62 7.20
C PHE A 71 8.30 -9.12 8.41
N HIS A 72 9.13 -8.26 8.94
CA HIS A 72 9.87 -8.49 10.17
C HIS A 72 10.05 -7.20 10.96
N VAL A 73 10.43 -7.34 12.20
CA VAL A 73 10.63 -6.23 13.13
C VAL A 73 12.10 -6.11 13.47
N ASP A 74 12.62 -4.90 13.32
CA ASP A 74 13.88 -4.53 13.93
C ASP A 74 13.63 -4.27 15.44
N THR A 75 14.06 -5.21 16.28
CA THR A 75 13.79 -5.18 17.72
C THR A 75 14.54 -4.08 18.46
N GLU A 76 15.62 -3.56 17.88
CA GLU A 76 16.39 -2.43 18.45
C GLU A 76 15.64 -1.11 18.28
N ARG A 77 14.98 -0.93 17.13
CA ARG A 77 14.18 0.27 16.84
C ARG A 77 12.75 0.19 17.36
N CYS A 78 12.25 -1.01 17.69
CA CYS A 78 10.86 -1.23 18.05
C CYS A 78 10.53 -0.72 19.48
N LEU A 79 9.65 0.28 19.57
CA LEU A 79 9.14 0.82 20.84
C LEU A 79 8.08 -0.06 21.50
N ARG A 80 7.66 -1.13 20.88
CA ARG A 80 6.56 -2.02 21.36
C ARG A 80 5.28 -1.23 21.70
N CYS A 81 4.97 -0.21 20.90
CA CYS A 81 3.85 0.70 21.13
C CYS A 81 2.47 0.13 20.69
N GLY A 82 2.45 -0.94 19.90
CA GLY A 82 1.23 -1.59 19.41
C GLY A 82 0.53 -0.88 18.23
N LEU A 83 1.06 0.23 17.73
CA LEU A 83 0.42 1.00 16.64
C LEU A 83 0.25 0.18 15.36
N CYS A 84 1.23 -0.66 15.01
CA CYS A 84 1.16 -1.51 13.83
C CYS A 84 0.01 -2.54 13.90
N ALA A 85 -0.22 -3.13 15.08
CA ALA A 85 -1.34 -4.04 15.29
C ALA A 85 -2.69 -3.31 15.21
N ASN A 86 -2.79 -2.10 15.76
CA ASN A 86 -3.98 -1.27 15.68
C ASN A 86 -4.26 -0.77 14.26
N ALA A 87 -3.22 -0.45 13.48
CA ALA A 87 -3.34 0.02 12.10
C ALA A 87 -3.70 -1.10 11.12
N CYS A 88 -3.57 -2.37 11.51
CA CYS A 88 -3.88 -3.49 10.63
C CYS A 88 -5.39 -3.66 10.42
N PRO A 89 -5.94 -3.43 9.20
CA PRO A 89 -7.38 -3.47 8.97
C PRO A 89 -7.96 -4.88 9.10
N VAL A 90 -7.14 -5.91 8.88
CA VAL A 90 -7.55 -7.33 8.96
C VAL A 90 -7.07 -8.02 10.24
N LYS A 91 -6.51 -7.27 11.18
CA LYS A 91 -6.04 -7.81 12.47
C LYS A 91 -5.03 -8.97 12.35
N ASN A 92 -4.25 -8.98 11.29
CA ASN A 92 -3.24 -10.01 11.03
C ASN A 92 -1.98 -9.86 11.88
N ILE A 93 -1.90 -8.87 12.77
CA ILE A 93 -0.74 -8.63 13.62
C ILE A 93 -1.14 -8.83 15.08
N VAL A 94 -0.51 -9.80 15.72
CA VAL A 94 -0.61 -10.03 17.15
C VAL A 94 0.48 -9.24 17.87
N GLY A 95 0.15 -8.68 19.01
CA GLY A 95 1.04 -7.86 19.83
C GLY A 95 0.44 -6.48 20.07
N GLY A 96 0.42 -6.09 21.31
CA GLY A 96 -0.07 -4.80 21.78
C GLY A 96 1.05 -3.97 22.39
N LYS A 97 0.65 -3.04 23.25
CA LYS A 97 1.59 -2.22 24.03
C LYS A 97 2.47 -3.10 24.91
N GLY A 98 3.78 -2.94 24.81
CA GLY A 98 4.77 -3.71 25.56
C GLY A 98 5.20 -5.03 24.90
N GLN A 99 4.58 -5.42 23.78
CA GLN A 99 4.87 -6.66 23.08
C GLN A 99 5.46 -6.40 21.68
N THR A 100 6.38 -7.25 21.25
CA THR A 100 6.91 -7.23 19.89
C THR A 100 5.83 -7.75 18.92
N PRO A 101 5.49 -7.02 17.85
CA PRO A 101 4.48 -7.46 16.92
C PRO A 101 4.91 -8.71 16.14
N GLN A 102 3.94 -9.59 15.87
CA GLN A 102 4.11 -10.81 15.09
C GLN A 102 2.95 -10.94 14.09
N TRP A 103 3.23 -11.40 12.88
CA TRP A 103 2.21 -11.65 11.86
C TRP A 103 1.70 -13.08 11.97
N ASN A 104 0.39 -13.29 11.75
CA ASN A 104 -0.26 -14.61 11.88
C ASN A 104 0.15 -15.59 10.77
N HIS A 105 0.57 -15.09 9.61
CA HIS A 105 0.93 -15.89 8.43
C HIS A 105 -0.18 -16.84 7.95
N ASP A 106 -1.44 -16.44 8.15
CA ASP A 106 -2.64 -17.20 7.80
C ASP A 106 -3.23 -16.84 6.41
N GLY A 107 -2.54 -15.99 5.66
CA GLY A 107 -2.96 -15.53 4.34
C GLY A 107 -3.99 -14.40 4.34
N THR A 108 -4.35 -13.84 5.49
CA THR A 108 -5.29 -12.69 5.58
C THR A 108 -4.65 -11.35 5.27
N CYS A 109 -3.32 -11.27 5.23
CA CYS A 109 -2.60 -10.03 4.97
C CYS A 109 -2.93 -9.45 3.59
N LEU A 110 -3.32 -8.19 3.55
CA LEU A 110 -3.63 -7.45 2.33
C LEU A 110 -2.39 -6.80 1.66
N SER A 111 -1.20 -6.98 2.23
CA SER A 111 0.03 -6.28 1.81
C SER A 111 -0.15 -4.76 1.62
N CYS A 112 -0.99 -4.16 2.47
CA CYS A 112 -1.33 -2.73 2.38
C CYS A 112 -0.24 -1.80 2.95
N PHE A 113 0.74 -2.35 3.66
CA PHE A 113 1.83 -1.63 4.32
C PHE A 113 1.39 -0.63 5.41
N ALA A 114 0.15 -0.67 5.88
CA ALA A 114 -0.30 0.20 6.96
C ALA A 114 0.59 0.07 8.21
N CYS A 115 0.96 -1.15 8.59
CA CYS A 115 1.87 -1.41 9.70
C CYS A 115 3.24 -0.73 9.53
N TYR A 116 3.78 -0.71 8.32
CA TYR A 116 5.04 -0.06 7.96
C TYR A 116 4.93 1.46 8.08
N HIS A 117 3.91 2.06 7.44
CA HIS A 117 3.75 3.51 7.40
C HIS A 117 3.35 4.14 8.75
N HIS A 118 2.68 3.40 9.63
CA HIS A 118 2.30 3.87 10.96
C HIS A 118 3.37 3.62 12.03
N CYS A 119 4.50 3.01 11.67
CA CYS A 119 5.58 2.79 12.63
C CYS A 119 6.39 4.07 12.86
N PRO A 120 6.37 4.68 14.05
CA PRO A 120 7.02 5.97 14.28
C PRO A 120 8.55 5.89 14.26
N THR A 121 9.11 4.70 14.44
CA THR A 121 10.56 4.47 14.45
C THR A 121 11.02 3.68 13.21
N HIS A 122 10.14 3.48 12.22
CA HIS A 122 10.44 2.67 11.02
C HIS A 122 11.07 1.31 11.36
N ALA A 123 10.60 0.67 12.44
CA ALA A 123 11.10 -0.62 12.91
C ALA A 123 10.54 -1.82 12.14
N ILE A 124 9.52 -1.61 11.29
CA ILE A 124 8.93 -2.67 10.47
C ILE A 124 9.55 -2.62 9.09
N GLU A 125 10.05 -3.76 8.65
CA GLU A 125 10.69 -3.91 7.35
C GLU A 125 10.02 -5.03 6.53
N TYR A 126 10.10 -4.95 5.21
CA TYR A 126 9.59 -5.95 4.28
C TYR A 126 10.74 -6.56 3.47
N GLY A 127 11.35 -7.60 4.01
CA GLY A 127 12.59 -8.16 3.48
C GLY A 127 13.70 -7.10 3.45
N SER A 128 14.48 -7.09 2.38
CA SER A 128 15.53 -6.08 2.17
C SER A 128 15.03 -4.85 1.38
N ARG A 129 13.76 -4.87 0.95
CA ARG A 129 13.23 -3.89 -0.03
C ARG A 129 12.90 -2.53 0.58
N THR A 130 12.59 -2.50 1.87
CA THR A 130 12.20 -1.28 2.58
C THR A 130 13.36 -0.68 3.38
N LYS A 131 14.47 -1.37 3.46
CA LYS A 131 15.64 -0.91 4.19
C LYS A 131 16.11 0.45 3.64
N ASN A 132 16.21 1.43 4.53
CA ASN A 132 16.57 2.83 4.22
C ASN A 132 15.57 3.60 3.31
N LYS A 133 14.30 3.17 3.25
CA LYS A 133 13.24 3.85 2.49
C LYS A 133 12.16 4.49 3.38
N GLY A 134 12.38 4.56 4.66
CA GLY A 134 11.47 5.15 5.63
C GLY A 134 11.87 6.55 6.05
#